data_971e97356c20a81a033513e6f5a07563
#
_entry.id   971e97356c20a81a033513e6f5a07563
#
_cell.length_a   1.000
_cell.length_b   1.000
_cell.length_c   1.000
_cell.angle_alpha   90.00
_cell.angle_beta   90.00
_cell.angle_gamma   90.00
#
_symmetry.space_group_name_H-M   'P 1'
#
loop_
_entity.id
_entity.type
_entity.pdbx_description
1 polymer ?
#
loop_
_entity_poly.entity_id
_entity_poly.type
_entity_poly.pdbx_seq_one_letter_code
_entity_poly.pdbx_strand_id
1 'polypeptide(L)'
;EQRAYMKDRVREIRGLEGGKEIFAIDFQNDGEFTQGCIAGGKIYCHINAAGDVEPCVFIHYSRANIHDMSFIDCLKQPLFKAYRKGQPFNDNHLRPCPMLENPDILPKLVKETGAKSTDLESPEDVNHLCSKCTNYASNWKLTADRLWIE
;
A
#
# COMPACT_ATOMS: atom_id res chain seq x y z
N GLU A 1 19.48 8.10 1.47
CA GLU A 1 19.73 9.14 2.49
C GLU A 1 18.45 9.92 2.86
N GLN A 2 17.74 10.57 1.90
CA GLN A 2 16.53 11.36 2.20
C GLN A 2 15.42 10.53 2.86
N ARG A 3 15.18 9.31 2.38
CA ARG A 3 14.14 8.44 2.95
C ARG A 3 14.48 7.98 4.36
N ALA A 4 15.75 7.67 4.65
CA ALA A 4 16.21 7.33 6.00
C ALA A 4 16.03 8.54 6.94
N TYR A 5 16.45 9.72 6.50
CA TYR A 5 16.24 10.96 7.26
C TYR A 5 14.75 11.21 7.58
N MET A 6 13.86 11.06 6.58
CA MET A 6 12.42 11.23 6.79
C MET A 6 11.84 10.22 7.79
N LYS A 7 12.30 8.98 7.76
CA LYS A 7 11.90 7.95 8.72
C LYS A 7 12.21 8.39 10.16
N ASP A 8 13.43 8.86 10.41
CA ASP A 8 13.84 9.32 11.74
C ASP A 8 13.04 10.55 12.18
N ARG A 9 12.83 11.52 11.28
CA ARG A 9 12.02 12.72 11.58
C ARG A 9 10.55 12.38 11.89
N VAL A 10 9.96 11.45 11.17
CA VAL A 10 8.58 11.00 11.44
C VAL A 10 8.48 10.31 12.81
N ARG A 11 9.48 9.51 13.20
CA ARG A 11 9.53 8.88 14.53
C ARG A 11 9.59 9.94 15.64
N GLU A 12 10.45 10.94 15.50
CA GLU A 12 10.55 12.07 16.43
C GLU A 12 9.23 12.82 16.55
N ILE A 13 8.60 13.17 15.41
CA ILE A 13 7.32 13.90 15.37
C ILE A 13 6.19 13.11 16.05
N ARG A 14 6.17 11.78 15.89
CA ARG A 14 5.19 10.90 16.54
C ARG A 14 5.38 10.77 18.06
N GLY A 15 6.41 11.38 18.61
CA GLY A 15 6.69 11.33 20.04
C GLY A 15 7.34 10.05 20.52
N LEU A 16 7.76 9.17 19.64
CA LEU A 16 8.44 7.91 20.01
C LEU A 16 9.78 8.13 20.72
N GLU A 17 10.32 9.35 20.64
CA GLU A 17 11.57 9.78 21.27
C GLU A 17 11.38 11.03 22.15
N GLY A 18 10.18 11.22 22.72
CA GLY A 18 9.90 12.33 23.63
C GLY A 18 9.39 13.62 22.97
N GLY A 19 8.99 13.56 21.70
CA GLY A 19 8.34 14.66 20.98
C GLY A 19 6.85 14.82 21.29
N LYS A 20 6.14 15.66 20.52
CA LYS A 20 4.69 15.79 20.61
C LYS A 20 4.03 14.64 19.90
N GLU A 21 3.08 13.97 20.54
CA GLU A 21 2.29 12.91 19.93
C GLU A 21 1.42 13.46 18.79
N ILE A 22 1.77 13.12 17.57
CA ILE A 22 1.01 13.45 16.37
C ILE A 22 0.68 12.15 15.63
N PHE A 23 -0.61 11.95 15.30
CA PHE A 23 -0.99 10.87 14.40
C PHE A 23 -0.51 11.20 12.98
N ALA A 24 0.42 10.40 12.47
CA ALA A 24 0.93 10.50 11.11
C ALA A 24 1.10 9.10 10.51
N ILE A 25 0.81 8.96 9.22
CA ILE A 25 1.02 7.73 8.46
C ILE A 25 2.10 8.00 7.40
N ASP A 26 3.10 7.15 7.34
CA ASP A 26 4.11 7.14 6.28
C ASP A 26 4.03 5.80 5.54
N PHE A 27 3.32 5.81 4.41
CA PHE A 27 3.04 4.59 3.64
C PHE A 27 4.29 3.83 3.23
N GLN A 28 5.39 4.51 3.00
CA GLN A 28 6.63 3.92 2.51
C GLN A 28 7.58 3.48 3.62
N ASN A 29 7.53 4.13 4.79
CA ASN A 29 8.50 3.87 5.85
C ASN A 29 7.89 3.13 7.06
N ASP A 30 6.57 3.04 7.15
CA ASP A 30 5.91 2.32 8.24
C ASP A 30 5.96 0.78 8.10
N GLY A 31 6.46 0.27 6.98
CA GLY A 31 6.53 -1.17 6.71
C GLY A 31 7.26 -1.98 7.78
N GLU A 32 8.29 -1.42 8.40
CA GLU A 32 9.00 -2.05 9.53
C GLU A 32 8.09 -2.25 10.75
N PHE A 33 7.30 -1.23 11.10
CA PHE A 33 6.41 -1.27 12.26
C PHE A 33 5.18 -2.14 12.03
N THR A 34 4.67 -2.13 10.81
CA THR A 34 3.43 -2.81 10.44
C THR A 34 3.68 -4.19 9.84
N GLN A 35 4.95 -4.59 9.69
CA GLN A 35 5.35 -5.84 9.05
C GLN A 35 4.75 -5.97 7.64
N GLY A 36 5.08 -5.01 6.80
CA GLY A 36 4.62 -4.93 5.43
C GLY A 36 3.75 -3.71 5.13
N CYS A 37 2.86 -3.81 4.14
CA CYS A 37 1.97 -2.73 3.73
C CYS A 37 0.80 -2.57 4.71
N ILE A 38 0.44 -1.31 5.03
CA ILE A 38 -0.71 -1.00 5.90
C ILE A 38 -2.06 -1.17 5.21
N ALA A 39 -2.07 -1.18 3.88
CA ALA A 39 -3.25 -1.12 3.02
C ALA A 39 -4.07 -2.42 2.98
N GLY A 40 -5.11 -2.43 2.15
CA GLY A 40 -5.97 -3.59 1.90
C GLY A 40 -6.80 -4.02 3.12
N GLY A 41 -7.15 -3.06 3.96
CA GLY A 41 -7.95 -3.32 5.16
C GLY A 41 -7.18 -4.05 6.27
N LYS A 42 -5.84 -4.03 6.26
CA LYS A 42 -5.03 -4.50 7.39
C LYS A 42 -5.09 -3.49 8.54
N ILE A 43 -4.73 -2.25 8.27
CA ILE A 43 -4.79 -1.12 9.19
C ILE A 43 -5.53 0.04 8.53
N TYR A 44 -5.45 0.15 7.22
CA TYR A 44 -5.94 1.26 6.42
C TYR A 44 -6.65 0.75 5.15
N CYS A 45 -7.67 1.49 4.72
CA CYS A 45 -8.26 1.43 3.40
C CYS A 45 -8.71 2.84 2.99
N HIS A 46 -9.05 3.02 1.72
CA HIS A 46 -9.56 4.27 1.17
C HIS A 46 -11.01 4.06 0.69
N ILE A 47 -11.84 5.07 0.83
CA ILE A 47 -13.17 5.12 0.22
C ILE A 47 -13.17 6.32 -0.72
N ASN A 48 -13.39 6.07 -2.00
CA ASN A 48 -13.42 7.13 -3.01
C ASN A 48 -14.78 7.88 -3.01
N ALA A 49 -14.88 8.92 -3.83
CA ALA A 49 -16.09 9.75 -3.90
C ALA A 49 -17.33 9.00 -4.41
N ALA A 50 -17.17 7.89 -5.14
CA ALA A 50 -18.26 7.03 -5.60
C ALA A 50 -18.65 5.95 -4.58
N GLY A 51 -17.96 5.87 -3.43
CA GLY A 51 -18.20 4.89 -2.39
C GLY A 51 -17.46 3.57 -2.56
N ASP A 52 -16.57 3.43 -3.56
CA ASP A 52 -15.76 2.22 -3.71
C ASP A 52 -14.71 2.12 -2.60
N VAL A 53 -14.57 0.93 -2.03
CA VAL A 53 -13.63 0.65 -0.95
C VAL A 53 -12.35 0.05 -1.53
N GLU A 54 -11.32 0.87 -1.58
CA GLU A 54 -10.05 0.63 -2.26
C GLU A 54 -8.93 0.25 -1.26
N PRO A 55 -7.88 -0.47 -1.69
CA PRO A 55 -6.76 -0.81 -0.82
C PRO A 55 -6.10 0.40 -0.17
N CYS A 56 -5.83 1.45 -0.94
CA CYS A 56 -5.28 2.71 -0.46
C CYS A 56 -5.56 3.83 -1.48
N VAL A 57 -5.25 5.06 -1.11
CA VAL A 57 -5.44 6.27 -1.93
C VAL A 57 -4.65 6.28 -3.26
N PHE A 58 -3.71 5.36 -3.45
CA PHE A 58 -2.90 5.25 -4.67
C PHE A 58 -3.31 4.07 -5.57
N ILE A 59 -4.20 3.21 -5.11
CA ILE A 59 -4.56 1.95 -5.80
C ILE A 59 -6.06 1.89 -5.97
N HIS A 60 -6.52 2.28 -7.15
CA HIS A 60 -7.92 2.42 -7.54
C HIS A 60 -8.46 1.13 -8.17
N TYR A 61 -8.56 0.08 -7.35
CA TYR A 61 -9.15 -1.22 -7.73
C TYR A 61 -10.02 -1.75 -6.61
N SER A 62 -11.24 -2.16 -6.93
CA SER A 62 -12.17 -2.73 -5.93
C SER A 62 -13.21 -3.66 -6.56
N ARG A 63 -13.95 -4.36 -5.70
CA ARG A 63 -15.21 -5.03 -5.98
C ARG A 63 -16.27 -4.73 -4.92
N ALA A 64 -16.03 -3.75 -4.07
CA ALA A 64 -16.91 -3.45 -2.96
C ALA A 64 -17.21 -1.96 -2.88
N ASN A 65 -18.47 -1.63 -2.72
CA ASN A 65 -18.96 -0.27 -2.60
C ASN A 65 -19.84 -0.15 -1.34
N ILE A 66 -19.68 0.93 -0.57
CA ILE A 66 -20.43 1.16 0.67
C ILE A 66 -21.93 1.42 0.44
N HIS A 67 -22.35 1.73 -0.78
CA HIS A 67 -23.77 1.86 -1.13
C HIS A 67 -24.45 0.52 -1.36
N ASP A 68 -23.68 -0.55 -1.64
CA ASP A 68 -24.19 -1.87 -1.98
C ASP A 68 -24.14 -2.85 -0.80
N MET A 69 -23.22 -2.62 0.15
CA MET A 69 -23.01 -3.53 1.28
C MET A 69 -22.46 -2.80 2.50
N SER A 70 -22.48 -3.46 3.66
CA SER A 70 -21.91 -2.89 4.89
C SER A 70 -20.40 -2.67 4.76
N PHE A 71 -19.85 -1.66 5.45
CA PHE A 71 -18.41 -1.42 5.47
C PHE A 71 -17.62 -2.67 5.93
N ILE A 72 -18.13 -3.39 6.91
CA ILE A 72 -17.52 -4.64 7.41
C ILE A 72 -17.47 -5.72 6.31
N ASP A 73 -18.48 -5.78 5.44
CA ASP A 73 -18.47 -6.72 4.32
C ASP A 73 -17.55 -6.23 3.20
N CYS A 74 -17.44 -4.93 2.96
CA CYS A 74 -16.43 -4.36 2.06
C CYS A 74 -15.01 -4.79 2.48
N LEU A 75 -14.68 -4.80 3.77
CA LEU A 75 -13.39 -5.26 4.28
C LEU A 75 -13.11 -6.76 4.04
N LYS A 76 -14.16 -7.52 3.71
CA LYS A 76 -14.06 -8.96 3.38
C LYS A 76 -13.96 -9.23 1.89
N GLN A 77 -13.90 -8.21 1.03
CA GLN A 77 -13.78 -8.37 -0.41
C GLN A 77 -12.57 -9.22 -0.82
N PRO A 78 -12.64 -9.91 -1.96
CA PRO A 78 -11.57 -10.81 -2.40
C PRO A 78 -10.18 -10.14 -2.46
N LEU A 79 -10.10 -8.90 -2.99
CA LEU A 79 -8.85 -8.18 -3.10
C LEU A 79 -8.21 -7.93 -1.72
N PHE A 80 -9.00 -7.53 -0.72
CA PHE A 80 -8.48 -7.29 0.63
C PHE A 80 -8.05 -8.59 1.34
N LYS A 81 -8.77 -9.69 1.10
CA LYS A 81 -8.35 -11.01 1.58
C LYS A 81 -7.02 -11.43 0.96
N ALA A 82 -6.86 -11.23 -0.35
CA ALA A 82 -5.62 -11.52 -1.06
C ALA A 82 -4.46 -10.65 -0.56
N TYR A 83 -4.71 -9.35 -0.33
CA TYR A 83 -3.74 -8.44 0.29
C TYR A 83 -3.25 -8.95 1.64
N ARG A 84 -4.16 -9.26 2.56
CA ARG A 84 -3.79 -9.74 3.91
C ARG A 84 -3.08 -11.08 3.89
N LYS A 85 -3.49 -11.98 2.99
CA LYS A 85 -2.85 -13.31 2.84
C LYS A 85 -1.46 -13.21 2.22
N GLY A 86 -1.26 -12.27 1.30
CA GLY A 86 0.01 -12.11 0.57
C GLY A 86 1.09 -11.33 1.32
N GLN A 87 0.77 -10.72 2.46
CA GLN A 87 1.72 -9.93 3.22
C GLN A 87 2.64 -10.79 4.11
N PRO A 88 3.87 -10.34 4.30
CA PRO A 88 4.50 -9.19 3.67
C PRO A 88 4.79 -9.47 2.18
N PHE A 89 4.60 -8.47 1.32
CA PHE A 89 4.88 -8.60 -0.11
C PHE A 89 6.38 -8.66 -0.43
N ASN A 90 7.21 -8.35 0.54
CA ASN A 90 8.65 -8.40 0.47
C ASN A 90 9.22 -8.59 1.88
N ASP A 91 10.21 -9.46 2.03
CA ASP A 91 10.90 -9.67 3.32
C ASP A 91 11.65 -8.43 3.78
N ASN A 92 12.09 -7.61 2.84
CA ASN A 92 12.60 -6.28 3.13
C ASN A 92 11.43 -5.29 3.31
N HIS A 93 11.10 -4.98 4.54
CA HIS A 93 9.97 -4.10 4.87
C HIS A 93 10.19 -2.62 4.53
N LEU A 94 11.36 -2.23 4.04
CA LEU A 94 11.55 -0.94 3.37
C LEU A 94 10.99 -0.92 1.94
N ARG A 95 10.44 -2.06 1.49
CA ARG A 95 9.81 -2.25 0.19
C ARG A 95 8.39 -2.85 0.34
N PRO A 96 7.50 -2.22 1.13
CA PRO A 96 6.23 -2.86 1.51
C PRO A 96 5.15 -2.83 0.43
N CYS A 97 5.21 -1.92 -0.54
CA CYS A 97 4.10 -1.66 -1.46
C CYS A 97 4.05 -2.67 -2.61
N PRO A 98 2.89 -3.30 -2.88
CA PRO A 98 2.74 -4.26 -3.99
C PRO A 98 2.63 -3.61 -5.37
N MET A 99 2.57 -2.28 -5.43
CA MET A 99 2.56 -1.51 -6.67
C MET A 99 3.90 -0.81 -6.90
N LEU A 100 4.30 0.06 -5.95
CA LEU A 100 5.44 0.96 -6.14
C LEU A 100 6.78 0.22 -6.09
N GLU A 101 6.93 -0.73 -5.18
CA GLU A 101 8.21 -1.38 -4.88
C GLU A 101 8.25 -2.85 -5.34
N ASN A 102 7.09 -3.44 -5.58
CA ASN A 102 6.93 -4.81 -6.07
C ASN A 102 5.87 -4.84 -7.19
N PRO A 103 6.14 -4.22 -8.35
CA PRO A 103 5.13 -3.93 -9.38
C PRO A 103 4.52 -5.17 -10.05
N ASP A 104 5.10 -6.35 -9.85
CA ASP A 104 4.56 -7.61 -10.35
C ASP A 104 3.45 -8.21 -9.47
N ILE A 105 3.27 -7.69 -8.25
CA ILE A 105 2.34 -8.28 -7.27
C ILE A 105 0.92 -7.79 -7.48
N LEU A 106 0.70 -6.48 -7.58
CA LEU A 106 -0.65 -5.93 -7.73
C LEU A 106 -1.40 -6.49 -8.96
N PRO A 107 -0.78 -6.63 -10.15
CA PRO A 107 -1.45 -7.23 -11.30
C PRO A 107 -1.95 -8.66 -11.05
N LYS A 108 -1.17 -9.46 -10.33
CA LYS A 108 -1.59 -10.83 -9.94
C LYS A 108 -2.80 -10.79 -9.03
N LEU A 109 -2.76 -9.94 -7.98
CA LEU A 109 -3.87 -9.80 -7.04
C LEU A 109 -5.16 -9.32 -7.72
N VAL A 110 -5.07 -8.31 -8.60
CA VAL A 110 -6.22 -7.81 -9.34
C VAL A 110 -6.81 -8.87 -10.25
N LYS A 111 -5.96 -9.58 -11.01
CA LYS A 111 -6.39 -10.68 -11.90
C LYS A 111 -7.05 -11.82 -11.14
N GLU A 112 -6.43 -12.31 -10.07
CA GLU A 112 -6.93 -13.43 -9.27
C GLU A 112 -8.25 -13.14 -8.58
N THR A 113 -8.45 -11.89 -8.17
CA THR A 113 -9.63 -11.46 -7.41
C THR A 113 -10.74 -10.91 -8.30
N GLY A 114 -10.44 -10.63 -9.57
CA GLY A 114 -11.36 -9.99 -10.51
C GLY A 114 -11.75 -8.56 -10.10
N ALA A 115 -10.89 -7.88 -9.32
CA ALA A 115 -11.09 -6.48 -8.99
C ALA A 115 -11.05 -5.63 -10.28
N LYS A 116 -11.85 -4.57 -10.30
CA LYS A 116 -11.95 -3.66 -11.44
C LYS A 116 -11.36 -2.30 -11.08
N SER A 117 -10.91 -1.56 -12.09
CA SER A 117 -10.53 -0.16 -11.89
C SER A 117 -11.73 0.63 -11.38
N THR A 118 -11.49 1.44 -10.37
CA THR A 118 -12.43 2.36 -9.73
C THR A 118 -12.04 3.82 -9.98
N ASP A 119 -11.09 4.05 -10.90
CA ASP A 119 -10.80 5.38 -11.40
C ASP A 119 -12.04 5.96 -12.09
N LEU A 120 -12.47 7.12 -11.62
CA LEU A 120 -13.74 7.73 -12.02
C LEU A 120 -13.67 8.39 -13.40
N GLU A 121 -12.48 8.84 -13.81
CA GLU A 121 -12.30 9.58 -15.06
C GLU A 121 -11.76 8.68 -16.18
N SER A 122 -10.79 7.85 -15.86
CA SER A 122 -10.06 7.06 -16.84
C SER A 122 -9.66 5.70 -16.28
N PRO A 123 -10.52 4.68 -16.36
CA PRO A 123 -10.19 3.33 -15.91
C PRO A 123 -8.86 2.86 -16.49
N GLU A 124 -7.89 2.59 -15.61
CA GLU A 124 -6.53 2.22 -16.00
C GLU A 124 -6.30 0.71 -15.92
N ASP A 125 -5.61 0.16 -16.90
CA ASP A 125 -5.11 -1.23 -16.84
C ASP A 125 -4.03 -1.35 -15.78
N VAL A 126 -4.13 -2.38 -14.93
CA VAL A 126 -3.23 -2.56 -13.78
C VAL A 126 -1.78 -2.83 -14.20
N ASN A 127 -1.54 -3.47 -15.34
CA ASN A 127 -0.17 -3.69 -15.82
C ASN A 127 0.44 -2.38 -16.30
N HIS A 128 -0.38 -1.53 -16.96
CA HIS A 128 0.06 -0.19 -17.36
C HIS A 128 0.42 0.65 -16.13
N LEU A 129 -0.44 0.70 -15.12
CA LEU A 129 -0.17 1.38 -13.86
C LEU A 129 1.16 0.93 -13.23
N CYS A 130 1.32 -0.38 -13.05
CA CYS A 130 2.50 -0.94 -12.39
C CYS A 130 3.78 -0.79 -13.22
N SER A 131 3.69 -0.78 -14.55
CA SER A 131 4.86 -0.57 -15.42
C SER A 131 5.54 0.77 -15.17
N LYS A 132 4.78 1.79 -14.78
CA LYS A 132 5.32 3.12 -14.41
C LYS A 132 6.22 3.07 -13.18
N CYS A 133 6.06 2.06 -12.32
CA CYS A 133 6.80 1.91 -11.07
C CYS A 133 8.11 1.11 -11.23
N THR A 134 8.31 0.42 -12.35
CA THR A 134 9.42 -0.55 -12.54
C THR A 134 10.80 0.08 -12.32
N ASN A 135 11.04 1.26 -12.90
CA ASN A 135 12.32 1.96 -12.75
C ASN A 135 12.58 2.39 -11.31
N TYR A 136 11.55 2.92 -10.64
CA TYR A 136 11.65 3.26 -9.22
C TYR A 136 11.95 2.02 -8.37
N ALA A 137 11.20 0.94 -8.54
CA ALA A 137 11.36 -0.30 -7.79
C ALA A 137 12.78 -0.87 -7.92
N SER A 138 13.34 -0.88 -9.14
CA SER A 138 14.70 -1.35 -9.43
C SER A 138 15.78 -0.47 -8.77
N ASN A 139 15.65 0.84 -8.88
CA ASN A 139 16.61 1.78 -8.31
C ASN A 139 16.56 1.78 -6.77
N TRP A 140 15.36 1.76 -6.20
CA TRP A 140 15.17 1.73 -4.75
C TRP A 140 15.66 0.42 -4.13
N LYS A 141 15.50 -0.70 -4.83
CA LYS A 141 15.93 -2.02 -4.34
C LYS A 141 17.37 -2.01 -3.81
N LEU A 142 18.30 -1.46 -4.57
CA LEU A 142 19.72 -1.44 -4.21
C LEU A 142 19.97 -0.70 -2.89
N THR A 143 19.30 0.43 -2.69
CA THR A 143 19.42 1.22 -1.47
C THR A 143 18.68 0.56 -0.30
N ALA A 144 17.48 0.06 -0.54
CA ALA A 144 16.67 -0.59 0.48
C ALA A 144 17.33 -1.85 1.03
N ASP A 145 17.92 -2.68 0.15
CA ASP A 145 18.57 -3.92 0.57
C ASP A 145 19.82 -3.63 1.43
N ARG A 146 20.58 -2.57 1.11
CA ARG A 146 21.70 -2.13 1.94
C ARG A 146 21.23 -1.65 3.33
N LEU A 147 20.21 -0.80 3.38
CA LEU A 147 19.69 -0.24 4.63
C LEU A 147 18.95 -1.27 5.49
N TRP A 148 18.52 -2.37 4.93
CA TRP A 148 17.84 -3.44 5.65
C TRP A 148 18.79 -4.37 6.42
N ILE A 149 20.04 -4.44 6.00
CA ILE A 149 21.09 -5.27 6.60
C ILE A 149 21.84 -4.52 7.72
N GLU A 150 21.89 -3.19 7.63
CA GLU A 150 22.47 -2.32 8.67
C GLU A 150 21.53 -2.20 9.88
#